data_26d31beac4a9612ec7997b1f61570432
#
_entry.id   26d31beac4a9612ec7997b1f61570432
#
_cell.length_a   1.000
_cell.length_b   1.000
_cell.length_c   1.000
_cell.angle_alpha   90.00
_cell.angle_beta   90.00
_cell.angle_gamma   90.00
#
_symmetry.space_group_name_H-M   'P 1'
#
loop_
_entity.id
_entity.type
_entity.pdbx_description
1 polymer ?
#
loop_
_entity_poly.entity_id
_entity_poly.type
_entity_poly.pdbx_seq_one_letter_code
_entity_poly.pdbx_strand_id
1 'polypeptide(L)'
;MILVTGGTGLVGSHLLYQLALQNEDIIALHRKSSDLSSVKKVFSYYSDNFETLYSSIQWVESDVNDVSTLSKAFKDVTFVYHCAALISFDTSDYKKMRKVNIEGTANIVNLCISNNVQKLCFVSSIAAI
;
A
#
# COMPACT_ATOMS: atom_id res chain seq x y z
N MET A 1 6.87 -9.43 8.95
CA MET A 1 6.22 -8.11 8.80
C MET A 1 5.62 -8.00 7.42
N ILE A 2 4.41 -7.46 7.31
CA ILE A 2 3.69 -7.28 6.05
C ILE A 2 3.72 -5.81 5.65
N LEU A 3 4.10 -5.50 4.41
CA LEU A 3 4.06 -4.16 3.85
C LEU A 3 2.89 -4.01 2.89
N VAL A 4 2.11 -2.95 3.06
CA VAL A 4 0.96 -2.62 2.19
C VAL A 4 1.19 -1.26 1.55
N THR A 5 1.22 -1.21 0.22
CA THR A 5 1.18 0.04 -0.54
C THR A 5 -0.25 0.36 -0.94
N GLY A 6 -0.58 1.64 -1.07
CA GLY A 6 -1.96 2.03 -1.41
C GLY A 6 -2.97 1.76 -0.29
N GLY A 7 -2.50 1.71 0.96
CA GLY A 7 -3.34 1.43 2.13
C GLY A 7 -4.48 2.43 2.38
N THR A 8 -4.39 3.62 1.79
CA THR A 8 -5.44 4.67 1.87
C THR A 8 -6.49 4.57 0.76
N GLY A 9 -6.29 3.68 -0.23
CA GLY A 9 -7.25 3.41 -1.30
C GLY A 9 -8.35 2.44 -0.87
N LEU A 10 -9.32 2.23 -1.76
CA LEU A 10 -10.47 1.37 -1.48
C LEU A 10 -10.04 -0.06 -1.12
N VAL A 11 -9.28 -0.73 -1.97
CA VAL A 11 -8.85 -2.11 -1.74
C VAL A 11 -7.89 -2.19 -0.55
N GLY A 12 -6.89 -1.31 -0.51
CA GLY A 12 -5.87 -1.31 0.53
C GLY A 12 -6.42 -1.09 1.93
N SER A 13 -7.39 -0.19 2.11
CA SER A 13 -7.98 0.08 3.43
C SER A 13 -8.79 -1.10 3.96
N HIS A 14 -9.55 -1.79 3.11
CA HIS A 14 -10.26 -3.01 3.49
C HIS A 14 -9.30 -4.18 3.79
N LEU A 15 -8.23 -4.31 3.00
CA LEU A 15 -7.17 -5.29 3.27
C LEU A 15 -6.50 -5.04 4.61
N LEU A 16 -6.15 -3.80 4.92
CA LEU A 16 -5.54 -3.43 6.20
C LEU A 16 -6.42 -3.84 7.39
N TYR A 17 -7.73 -3.67 7.27
CA TYR A 17 -8.66 -4.12 8.30
C TYR A 17 -8.58 -5.63 8.53
N GLN A 18 -8.58 -6.43 7.45
CA GLN A 18 -8.51 -7.89 7.54
C GLN A 18 -7.17 -8.37 8.13
N LEU A 19 -6.06 -7.74 7.75
CA LEU A 19 -4.74 -8.06 8.29
C LEU A 19 -4.63 -7.71 9.77
N ALA A 20 -5.17 -6.55 10.19
CA ALA A 20 -5.19 -6.14 11.58
C ALA A 20 -6.03 -7.08 12.46
N LEU A 21 -7.16 -7.62 11.95
CA LEU A 21 -7.94 -8.64 12.63
C LEU A 21 -7.16 -9.93 12.90
N GLN A 22 -6.19 -10.26 12.04
CA GLN A 22 -5.35 -11.45 12.18
C GLN A 22 -4.13 -11.20 13.07
N ASN A 23 -4.03 -10.02 13.70
CA ASN A 23 -2.91 -9.59 14.53
C ASN A 23 -1.56 -9.64 13.81
N GLU A 24 -1.54 -9.34 12.51
CA GLU A 24 -0.32 -9.26 11.73
C GLU A 24 0.46 -7.98 12.03
N ASP A 25 1.79 -8.05 11.96
CA ASP A 25 2.66 -6.89 12.01
C ASP A 25 2.64 -6.16 10.66
N ILE A 26 2.03 -4.97 10.62
CA ILE A 26 1.72 -4.26 9.37
C ILE A 26 2.46 -2.94 9.29
N ILE A 27 3.16 -2.72 8.17
CA ILE A 27 3.58 -1.40 7.71
C ILE A 27 2.67 -1.00 6.55
N ALA A 28 2.00 0.14 6.66
CA ALA A 28 1.19 0.71 5.60
C ALA A 28 1.83 2.01 5.08
N LEU A 29 2.07 2.05 3.76
CA LEU A 29 2.62 3.25 3.13
C LEU A 29 1.52 4.24 2.79
N HIS A 30 1.79 5.52 3.06
CA HIS A 30 0.96 6.63 2.64
C HIS A 30 1.81 7.76 2.06
N ARG A 31 1.25 8.51 1.13
CA ARG A 31 1.88 9.74 0.64
C ARG A 31 1.55 10.89 1.57
N LYS A 32 2.36 11.96 1.53
CA LYS A 32 2.12 13.19 2.30
C LYS A 32 0.70 13.76 2.11
N SER A 33 0.16 13.65 0.88
CA SER A 33 -1.19 14.12 0.53
C SER A 33 -2.31 13.14 0.87
N SER A 34 -2.00 11.96 1.42
CA SER A 34 -3.02 10.95 1.73
C SER A 34 -3.87 11.33 2.93
N ASP A 35 -5.16 11.06 2.84
CA ASP A 35 -6.10 11.23 3.94
C ASP A 35 -6.26 9.94 4.73
N LEU A 36 -5.62 9.85 5.89
CA LEU A 36 -5.70 8.70 6.79
C LEU A 36 -7.07 8.58 7.48
N SER A 37 -7.87 9.65 7.53
CA SER A 37 -9.21 9.60 8.11
C SER A 37 -10.15 8.72 7.30
N SER A 38 -9.93 8.61 5.99
CA SER A 38 -10.69 7.72 5.12
C SER A 38 -10.53 6.25 5.51
N VAL A 39 -9.35 5.85 5.96
CA VAL A 39 -9.08 4.49 6.43
C VAL A 39 -9.82 4.21 7.74
N LYS A 40 -9.80 5.16 8.68
CA LYS A 40 -10.58 5.06 9.93
C LYS A 40 -12.06 4.89 9.64
N LYS A 41 -12.58 5.63 8.65
CA LYS A 41 -13.98 5.52 8.22
C LYS A 41 -14.30 4.13 7.69
N VAL A 42 -13.43 3.52 6.89
CA VAL A 42 -13.60 2.14 6.41
C VAL A 42 -13.59 1.16 7.59
N PHE A 43 -12.67 1.31 8.52
CA PHE A 43 -12.60 0.46 9.73
C PHE A 43 -13.88 0.56 10.58
N SER A 44 -14.47 1.76 10.71
CA SER A 44 -15.70 1.97 11.44
C SER A 44 -16.92 1.28 10.84
N TYR A 45 -16.90 0.90 9.57
CA TYR A 45 -17.98 0.12 8.96
C TYR A 45 -18.05 -1.32 9.45
N TYR A 46 -16.93 -1.84 9.97
CA TYR A 46 -16.81 -3.22 10.41
C TYR A 46 -16.91 -3.40 11.92
N SER A 47 -16.48 -2.42 12.70
CA SER A 47 -16.40 -2.54 14.17
C SER A 47 -16.46 -1.18 14.85
N ASP A 48 -17.20 -1.13 15.98
CA ASP A 48 -17.24 0.05 16.84
C ASP A 48 -15.90 0.27 17.58
N ASN A 49 -15.12 -0.78 17.81
CA ASN A 49 -13.80 -0.75 18.47
C ASN A 49 -12.64 -0.72 17.46
N PHE A 50 -12.86 -0.13 16.29
CA PHE A 50 -11.88 -0.12 15.21
C PHE A 50 -10.58 0.62 15.55
N GLU A 51 -10.57 1.54 16.49
CA GLU A 51 -9.40 2.34 16.84
C GLU A 51 -8.22 1.51 17.32
N THR A 52 -8.46 0.44 18.07
CA THR A 52 -7.42 -0.50 18.51
C THR A 52 -6.75 -1.17 17.31
N LEU A 53 -7.55 -1.65 16.35
CA LEU A 53 -7.05 -2.27 15.12
C LEU A 53 -6.29 -1.26 14.25
N TYR A 54 -6.83 -0.06 14.10
CA TYR A 54 -6.16 1.00 13.34
C TYR A 54 -4.81 1.38 13.96
N SER A 55 -4.74 1.46 15.29
CA SER A 55 -3.52 1.83 16.02
C SER A 55 -2.43 0.76 15.99
N SER A 56 -2.76 -0.48 15.62
CA SER A 56 -1.77 -1.55 15.45
C SER A 56 -0.99 -1.41 14.14
N ILE A 57 -1.43 -0.56 13.22
CA ILE A 57 -0.78 -0.35 11.92
C ILE A 57 0.32 0.69 12.05
N GLN A 58 1.52 0.34 11.63
CA GLN A 58 2.62 1.29 11.49
C GLN A 58 2.50 2.05 10.17
N TRP A 59 2.16 3.33 10.24
CA TRP A 59 2.08 4.20 9.07
C TRP A 59 3.44 4.81 8.75
N VAL A 60 3.86 4.70 7.48
CA VAL A 60 5.13 5.24 6.99
C VAL A 60 4.87 6.12 5.77
N GLU A 61 5.33 7.38 5.84
CA GLU A 61 5.25 8.28 4.70
C GLU A 61 6.28 7.89 3.64
N SER A 62 5.80 7.46 2.49
CA SER A 62 6.63 7.09 1.34
C SER A 62 5.81 7.12 0.05
N ASP A 63 6.48 7.45 -1.05
CA ASP A 63 5.94 7.34 -2.40
C ASP A 63 6.59 6.15 -3.11
N VAL A 64 5.81 5.41 -3.92
CA VAL A 64 6.33 4.26 -4.71
C VAL A 64 7.42 4.66 -5.71
N ASN A 65 7.54 5.94 -6.01
CA ASN A 65 8.61 6.50 -6.85
C ASN A 65 9.81 7.02 -6.06
N ASP A 66 9.74 7.03 -4.73
CA ASP A 66 10.86 7.43 -3.87
C ASP A 66 11.58 6.20 -3.30
N VAL A 67 12.56 5.70 -4.04
CA VAL A 67 13.32 4.49 -3.66
C VAL A 67 14.03 4.66 -2.32
N SER A 68 14.43 5.87 -1.96
CA SER A 68 15.13 6.11 -0.69
C SER A 68 14.24 5.87 0.53
N THR A 69 13.03 6.40 0.51
CA THR A 69 12.05 6.18 1.60
C THR A 69 11.50 4.76 1.59
N LEU A 70 11.23 4.21 0.39
CA LEU A 70 10.79 2.82 0.23
C LEU A 70 11.80 1.83 0.82
N SER A 71 13.08 1.99 0.50
CA SER A 71 14.15 1.09 0.96
C SER A 71 14.17 0.95 2.48
N LYS A 72 13.91 2.05 3.19
CA LYS A 72 13.83 2.03 4.67
C LYS A 72 12.61 1.25 5.18
N ALA A 73 11.49 1.34 4.47
CA ALA A 73 10.26 0.65 4.83
C ALA A 73 10.32 -0.87 4.59
N PHE A 74 11.25 -1.36 3.76
CA PHE A 74 11.40 -2.78 3.44
C PHE A 74 12.18 -3.58 4.47
N LYS A 75 12.69 -2.96 5.52
CA LYS A 75 13.41 -3.66 6.57
C LYS A 75 12.50 -4.69 7.25
N ASP A 76 12.96 -5.94 7.33
CA ASP A 76 12.26 -7.08 7.95
C ASP A 76 10.90 -7.43 7.32
N VAL A 77 10.64 -6.95 6.11
CA VAL A 77 9.42 -7.26 5.36
C VAL A 77 9.53 -8.65 4.72
N THR A 78 8.53 -9.49 4.95
CA THR A 78 8.44 -10.85 4.40
C THR A 78 7.34 -11.01 3.36
N PHE A 79 6.26 -10.20 3.45
CA PHE A 79 5.15 -10.19 2.50
C PHE A 79 4.85 -8.75 2.06
N VAL A 80 4.51 -8.59 0.79
CA VAL A 80 4.11 -7.29 0.23
C VAL A 80 2.76 -7.42 -0.46
N TYR A 81 1.84 -6.53 -0.11
CA TYR A 81 0.61 -6.28 -0.87
C TYR A 81 0.73 -4.95 -1.59
N HIS A 82 0.86 -5.00 -2.90
CA HIS A 82 0.98 -3.80 -3.74
C HIS A 82 -0.37 -3.41 -4.32
N CYS A 83 -1.08 -2.51 -3.61
CA CYS A 83 -2.39 -1.98 -4.00
C CYS A 83 -2.30 -0.55 -4.55
N ALA A 84 -1.13 0.08 -4.52
CA ALA A 84 -0.94 1.43 -5.02
C ALA A 84 -1.06 1.47 -6.54
N ALA A 85 -1.94 2.33 -7.04
CA ALA A 85 -2.09 2.63 -8.46
C ALA A 85 -2.66 4.03 -8.63
N LEU A 86 -2.46 4.60 -9.80
CA LEU A 86 -3.12 5.83 -10.24
C LEU A 86 -4.03 5.50 -11.42
N ILE A 87 -5.31 5.83 -11.30
CA ILE A 87 -6.30 5.67 -12.35
C ILE A 87 -6.79 7.06 -12.74
N SER A 88 -6.73 7.38 -14.03
CA SER A 88 -7.26 8.60 -14.59
C SER A 88 -7.73 8.33 -16.03
N PHE A 89 -8.81 9.01 -16.41
CA PHE A 89 -9.30 9.01 -17.80
C PHE A 89 -8.88 10.28 -18.55
N ASP A 90 -8.15 11.18 -17.88
CA ASP A 90 -7.58 12.36 -18.50
C ASP A 90 -6.26 12.00 -19.19
N THR A 91 -6.18 12.31 -20.49
CA THR A 91 -4.97 12.06 -21.30
C THR A 91 -3.75 12.84 -20.81
N SER A 92 -3.96 13.97 -20.11
CA SER A 92 -2.87 14.76 -19.51
C SER A 92 -2.16 14.03 -18.37
N ASP A 93 -2.83 13.05 -17.72
CA ASP A 93 -2.28 12.24 -16.64
C ASP A 93 -1.49 11.01 -17.11
N TYR A 94 -1.37 10.77 -18.43
CA TYR A 94 -0.73 9.57 -18.97
C TYR A 94 0.70 9.36 -18.44
N LYS A 95 1.52 10.41 -18.45
CA LYS A 95 2.90 10.32 -17.94
C LYS A 95 2.94 10.00 -16.45
N LYS A 96 2.02 10.58 -15.69
CA LYS A 96 1.90 10.37 -14.25
C LYS A 96 1.44 8.96 -13.92
N MET A 97 0.46 8.44 -14.68
CA MET A 97 0.01 7.05 -14.56
C MET A 97 1.14 6.06 -14.85
N ARG A 98 1.91 6.28 -15.92
CA ARG A 98 3.08 5.43 -16.22
C ARG A 98 4.10 5.45 -15.09
N LYS A 99 4.40 6.61 -14.56
CA LYS A 99 5.36 6.77 -13.47
C LYS A 99 4.93 5.99 -12.22
N VAL A 100 3.67 6.07 -11.83
CA VAL A 100 3.15 5.36 -10.65
C VAL A 100 2.99 3.87 -10.94
N ASN A 101 2.30 3.51 -12.02
CA ASN A 101 1.86 2.14 -12.26
C ASN A 101 2.96 1.24 -12.84
N ILE A 102 3.88 1.80 -13.61
CA ILE A 102 4.99 1.04 -14.22
C ILE A 102 6.26 1.19 -13.37
N GLU A 103 6.77 2.40 -13.24
CA GLU A 103 8.04 2.63 -12.52
C GLU A 103 7.89 2.35 -11.02
N GLY A 104 6.79 2.80 -10.41
CA GLY A 104 6.50 2.54 -9.00
C GLY A 104 6.39 1.04 -8.71
N THR A 105 5.70 0.28 -9.57
CA THR A 105 5.60 -1.18 -9.44
C THR A 105 6.95 -1.85 -9.63
N ALA A 106 7.76 -1.39 -10.59
CA ALA A 106 9.12 -1.90 -10.79
C ALA A 106 10.00 -1.67 -9.55
N ASN A 107 9.89 -0.51 -8.90
CA ASN A 107 10.60 -0.22 -7.65
C ASN A 107 10.21 -1.22 -6.55
N ILE A 108 8.92 -1.47 -6.39
CA ILE A 108 8.42 -2.44 -5.40
C ILE A 108 8.96 -3.85 -5.69
N VAL A 109 8.88 -4.31 -6.93
CA VAL A 109 9.40 -5.63 -7.33
C VAL A 109 10.90 -5.75 -7.07
N ASN A 110 11.68 -4.75 -7.47
CA ASN A 110 13.13 -4.74 -7.25
C ASN A 110 13.49 -4.77 -5.76
N LEU A 111 12.75 -4.04 -4.93
CA LEU A 111 12.95 -4.07 -3.48
C LEU A 111 12.51 -5.40 -2.85
N CYS A 112 11.47 -6.04 -3.36
CA CYS A 112 11.11 -7.39 -2.95
C CYS A 112 12.24 -8.38 -3.22
N ILE A 113 12.86 -8.31 -4.41
CA ILE A 113 13.97 -9.19 -4.77
C ILE A 113 15.19 -8.91 -3.89
N SER A 114 15.59 -7.65 -3.76
CA SER A 114 16.80 -7.28 -3.01
C SER A 114 16.70 -7.50 -1.49
N ASN A 115 15.49 -7.54 -0.95
CA ASN A 115 15.24 -7.82 0.48
C ASN A 115 14.76 -9.24 0.75
N ASN A 116 14.80 -10.14 -0.24
CA ASN A 116 14.37 -11.54 -0.11
C ASN A 116 12.93 -11.68 0.41
N VAL A 117 12.03 -10.82 -0.04
CA VAL A 117 10.60 -10.91 0.27
C VAL A 117 10.05 -12.24 -0.23
N GLN A 118 9.33 -12.97 0.61
CA GLN A 118 8.86 -14.33 0.29
C GLN A 118 7.71 -14.32 -0.71
N LYS A 119 6.80 -13.34 -0.59
CA LYS A 119 5.63 -13.23 -1.48
C LYS A 119 5.30 -11.77 -1.76
N LEU A 120 4.93 -11.52 -3.01
CA LEU A 120 4.35 -10.27 -3.49
C LEU A 120 2.95 -10.57 -4.05
N CYS A 121 1.94 -9.92 -3.51
CA CYS A 121 0.60 -9.88 -4.09
C CYS A 121 0.39 -8.54 -4.76
N PHE A 122 0.13 -8.55 -6.06
CA PHE A 122 -0.10 -7.36 -6.87
C PHE A 122 -1.58 -7.26 -7.28
N VAL A 123 -2.21 -6.13 -6.98
CA VAL A 123 -3.57 -5.84 -7.41
C VAL A 123 -3.53 -5.29 -8.83
N SER A 124 -3.82 -6.16 -9.79
CA SER A 124 -3.90 -5.81 -11.20
C SER A 124 -5.32 -5.35 -11.60
N SER A 125 -5.59 -5.26 -12.87
CA SER A 125 -6.87 -4.87 -13.45
C SER A 125 -7.20 -5.72 -14.67
N ILE A 126 -8.48 -5.93 -14.92
CA ILE A 126 -8.94 -6.53 -16.20
C ILE A 126 -8.51 -5.69 -17.41
N ALA A 127 -8.28 -4.39 -17.22
CA ALA A 127 -7.77 -3.51 -18.28
C ALA A 127 -6.31 -3.82 -18.68
N ALA A 128 -5.61 -4.68 -17.94
CA ALA A 128 -4.26 -5.12 -18.26
C ALA A 128 -4.22 -6.37 -19.16
N ILE A 129 -5.38 -6.92 -19.53
CA ILE A 129 -5.51 -8.11 -20.38
C ILE A 129 -5.63 -7.71 -21.84
#